data_3c9d6086e231e8a84a89493f3de2f2d7
#
_entry.id   3c9d6086e231e8a84a89493f3de2f2d7
#
_cell.length_a   1.000
_cell.length_b   1.000
_cell.length_c   1.000
_cell.angle_alpha   90.00
_cell.angle_beta   90.00
_cell.angle_gamma   90.00
#
_symmetry.space_group_name_H-M   'P 1'
#
loop_
_entity.id
_entity.type
_entity.pdbx_description
1 polymer ?
#
loop_
_entity_poly.entity_id
_entity_poly.type
_entity_poly.pdbx_seq_one_letter_code
_entity_poly.pdbx_strand_id
1 'polypeptide(L)'
;MFLPQNMRIVLVREPVSGRFGMYRLLAQLSNNAFGVGWNGVDRIAVLTFNKKRTIATMIIVDSSGTSLVRRVLNSGRFDIELDEGKIPLSYTRSELEDLLRLDT
;
A
#
# COMPACT_ATOMS: atom_id res chain seq x y z
N MET A 1 8.75 -5.11 7.21
CA MET A 1 7.85 -5.36 6.07
C MET A 1 8.65 -5.44 4.80
N PHE A 2 8.39 -6.42 3.97
CA PHE A 2 9.07 -6.55 2.69
C PHE A 2 8.54 -5.52 1.69
N LEU A 3 9.44 -4.71 1.11
CA LEU A 3 9.09 -3.76 0.07
C LEU A 3 9.74 -4.17 -1.25
N PRO A 4 9.01 -4.15 -2.37
CA PRO A 4 9.57 -4.55 -3.66
C PRO A 4 10.62 -3.55 -4.15
N GLN A 5 11.62 -4.07 -4.89
CA GLN A 5 12.64 -3.27 -5.55
C GLN A 5 12.27 -3.03 -7.01
N ASN A 6 12.80 -1.96 -7.58
CA ASN A 6 12.66 -1.64 -9.00
C ASN A 6 11.21 -1.55 -9.47
N MET A 7 10.34 -1.09 -8.60
CA MET A 7 8.92 -1.02 -8.86
C MET A 7 8.35 0.21 -8.15
N ARG A 8 7.38 0.82 -8.79
CA ARG A 8 6.63 1.93 -8.20
C ARG A 8 5.82 1.43 -7.02
N ILE A 9 5.93 2.11 -5.90
CA ILE A 9 5.11 1.84 -4.71
C ILE A 9 4.24 3.07 -4.47
N VAL A 10 2.94 2.89 -4.50
CA VAL A 10 1.98 3.96 -4.28
C VAL A 10 1.44 3.86 -2.86
N LEU A 11 1.59 4.94 -2.11
CA LEU A 11 1.06 5.04 -0.75
C LEU A 11 -0.34 5.65 -0.82
N VAL A 12 -1.36 4.89 -0.42
CA VAL A 12 -2.73 5.39 -0.30
C VAL A 12 -2.84 6.11 1.04
N ARG A 13 -3.22 7.38 1.01
CA ARG A 13 -3.23 8.23 2.21
C ARG A 13 -4.54 8.18 2.96
N GLU A 14 -5.61 7.71 2.34
CA GLU A 14 -6.87 7.47 3.03
C GLU A 14 -6.83 6.15 3.79
N PRO A 15 -7.47 6.05 4.96
CA PRO A 15 -7.54 4.78 5.67
C PRO A 15 -8.26 3.72 4.85
N VAL A 16 -7.70 2.52 4.85
CA VAL A 16 -8.28 1.35 4.18
C VAL A 16 -8.37 0.23 5.21
N SER A 17 -9.50 -0.46 5.25
CA SER A 17 -9.71 -1.53 6.22
C SER A 17 -8.60 -2.58 6.14
N GLY A 18 -8.01 -2.91 7.28
CA GLY A 18 -7.02 -3.98 7.38
C GLY A 18 -7.60 -5.39 7.19
N ARG A 19 -8.92 -5.50 7.02
CA ARG A 19 -9.59 -6.78 6.78
C ARG A 19 -9.81 -7.07 5.31
N PHE A 20 -9.54 -6.11 4.42
CA PHE A 20 -9.72 -6.33 2.99
C PHE A 20 -8.74 -7.38 2.49
N GLY A 21 -9.25 -8.38 1.78
CA GLY A 21 -8.43 -9.39 1.14
C GLY A 21 -7.95 -8.95 -0.24
N MET A 22 -7.21 -9.84 -0.87
CA MET A 22 -6.57 -9.59 -2.18
C MET A 22 -7.58 -9.15 -3.25
N TYR A 23 -8.67 -9.88 -3.40
CA TYR A 23 -9.64 -9.61 -4.47
C TYR A 23 -10.33 -8.26 -4.30
N ARG A 24 -10.64 -7.90 -3.06
CA ARG A 24 -11.29 -6.61 -2.78
C ARG A 24 -10.34 -5.45 -3.05
N LEU A 25 -9.08 -5.59 -2.63
CA LEU A 25 -8.07 -4.56 -2.90
C LEU A 25 -7.80 -4.43 -4.39
N LEU A 26 -7.72 -5.54 -5.11
CA LEU A 26 -7.52 -5.53 -6.56
C LEU A 26 -8.70 -4.87 -7.28
N ALA A 27 -9.93 -5.17 -6.85
CA ALA A 27 -11.13 -4.54 -7.40
C ALA A 27 -11.13 -3.03 -7.17
N GLN A 28 -10.76 -2.58 -5.99
CA GLN A 28 -10.66 -1.16 -5.67
C GLN A 28 -9.57 -0.45 -6.49
N LEU A 29 -8.44 -1.12 -6.69
CA LEU A 29 -7.39 -0.60 -7.56
C LEU A 29 -7.88 -0.46 -9.00
N SER A 30 -8.55 -1.49 -9.52
CA SER A 30 -9.08 -1.51 -10.89
C SER A 30 -10.18 -0.47 -11.11
N ASN A 31 -11.01 -0.22 -10.10
CA ASN A 31 -12.09 0.77 -10.14
C ASN A 31 -11.63 2.19 -9.82
N ASN A 32 -10.33 2.39 -9.66
CA ASN A 32 -9.74 3.68 -9.29
C ASN A 32 -10.23 4.22 -7.94
N ALA A 33 -10.66 3.35 -7.04
CA ALA A 33 -11.13 3.77 -5.71
C ALA A 33 -10.01 4.40 -4.88
N PHE A 34 -8.76 4.03 -5.14
CA PHE A 34 -7.59 4.61 -4.46
C PHE A 34 -7.07 5.89 -5.15
N GLY A 35 -7.60 6.26 -6.29
CA GLY A 35 -7.12 7.42 -7.05
C GLY A 35 -5.74 7.22 -7.67
N VAL A 36 -5.33 5.99 -7.89
CA VAL A 36 -3.97 5.66 -8.35
C VAL A 36 -3.83 5.77 -9.86
N GLY A 37 -4.91 5.60 -10.61
CA GLY A 37 -4.88 5.67 -12.08
C GLY A 37 -4.15 4.50 -12.72
N TRP A 38 -4.27 3.30 -12.15
CA TRP A 38 -3.64 2.11 -12.70
C TRP A 38 -4.31 1.71 -14.02
N ASN A 39 -3.49 1.40 -15.03
CA ASN A 39 -3.95 1.05 -16.37
C ASN A 39 -4.39 -0.42 -16.51
N GLY A 40 -4.27 -1.22 -15.47
CA GLY A 40 -4.62 -2.65 -15.49
C GLY A 40 -3.52 -3.57 -16.03
N VAL A 41 -2.39 -3.03 -16.44
CA VAL A 41 -1.31 -3.79 -17.11
C VAL A 41 0.04 -3.64 -16.43
N ASP A 42 0.44 -2.41 -16.08
CA ASP A 42 1.74 -2.13 -15.53
C ASP A 42 1.92 -2.73 -14.13
N ARG A 43 3.14 -3.12 -13.82
CA ARG A 43 3.49 -3.56 -12.48
C ARG A 43 3.29 -2.41 -11.50
N ILE A 44 2.69 -2.71 -10.36
CA ILE A 44 2.43 -1.71 -9.33
C ILE A 44 2.40 -2.37 -7.96
N ALA A 45 2.88 -1.66 -6.95
CA ALA A 45 2.65 -1.99 -5.56
C ALA A 45 1.84 -0.87 -4.92
N VAL A 46 0.80 -1.22 -4.18
CA VAL A 46 -0.06 -0.27 -3.50
C VAL A 46 -0.04 -0.60 -2.02
N LEU A 47 0.39 0.37 -1.22
CA LEU A 47 0.50 0.24 0.24
C LEU A 47 -0.62 1.02 0.90
N THR A 48 -1.35 0.35 1.78
CA THR A 48 -2.49 0.93 2.50
C THR A 48 -2.31 0.73 4.01
N PHE A 49 -2.97 1.59 4.78
CA PHE A 49 -2.97 1.52 6.24
C PHE A 49 -4.39 1.61 6.76
N ASN A 50 -4.67 0.90 7.85
CA ASN A 50 -5.94 1.07 8.54
C ASN A 50 -5.97 2.40 9.31
N LYS A 51 -7.14 2.81 9.76
CA LYS A 51 -7.32 4.09 10.45
C LYS A 51 -6.44 4.22 11.70
N LYS A 52 -6.26 3.13 12.43
CA LYS A 52 -5.44 3.11 13.66
C LYS A 52 -3.94 3.06 13.36
N ARG A 53 -3.54 2.86 12.10
CA ARG A 53 -2.14 2.74 11.68
C ARG A 53 -1.40 1.57 12.33
N THR A 54 -2.14 0.49 12.59
CA THR A 54 -1.60 -0.73 13.19
C THR A 54 -1.47 -1.86 12.18
N ILE A 55 -2.12 -1.74 11.02
CA ILE A 55 -2.10 -2.74 9.95
C ILE A 55 -1.71 -2.06 8.66
N ALA A 56 -0.63 -2.52 8.06
CA ALA A 56 -0.20 -2.14 6.72
C ALA A 56 -0.49 -3.29 5.78
N THR A 57 -1.14 -3.02 4.66
CA THR A 57 -1.45 -4.02 3.65
C THR A 57 -0.92 -3.54 2.31
N MET A 58 -0.13 -4.38 1.65
CA MET A 58 0.41 -4.07 0.33
C MET A 58 -0.07 -5.12 -0.66
N ILE A 59 -0.63 -4.66 -1.76
CA ILE A 59 -0.95 -5.49 -2.91
C ILE A 59 0.12 -5.22 -3.98
N ILE A 60 0.70 -6.28 -4.51
CA ILE A 60 1.74 -6.20 -5.55
C ILE A 60 1.19 -6.90 -6.78
N VAL A 61 1.11 -6.18 -7.88
CA VAL A 61 0.62 -6.71 -9.15
C VAL A 61 1.77 -6.69 -10.17
N ASP A 62 2.03 -7.83 -10.77
CA ASP A 62 2.98 -7.95 -11.86
C ASP A 62 2.42 -8.85 -12.98
N SER A 63 3.25 -9.12 -14.00
CA SER A 63 2.82 -9.90 -15.15
C SER A 63 2.48 -11.36 -14.82
N SER A 64 2.98 -11.87 -13.69
CA SER A 64 2.76 -13.26 -13.30
C SER A 64 1.60 -13.43 -12.32
N GLY A 65 1.16 -12.37 -11.67
CA GLY A 65 0.06 -12.48 -10.72
C GLY A 65 0.01 -11.35 -9.71
N THR A 66 -0.77 -11.59 -8.67
CA THR A 66 -1.00 -10.63 -7.59
C THR A 66 -0.62 -11.25 -6.25
N SER A 67 0.11 -10.49 -5.45
CA SER A 67 0.52 -10.89 -4.11
C SER A 67 -0.02 -9.91 -3.08
N LEU A 68 -0.32 -10.41 -1.88
CA LEU A 68 -0.72 -9.57 -0.76
C LEU A 68 0.24 -9.79 0.39
N VAL A 69 0.76 -8.68 0.92
CA VAL A 69 1.64 -8.69 2.09
C VAL A 69 0.97 -7.85 3.17
N ARG A 70 0.83 -8.40 4.37
CA ARG A 70 0.20 -7.71 5.48
C ARG A 70 1.09 -7.77 6.70
N ARG A 71 1.23 -6.62 7.35
CA ARG A 71 1.92 -6.54 8.62
C ARG A 71 1.00 -5.94 9.67
N VAL A 72 0.82 -6.68 10.76
CA VAL A 72 0.06 -6.24 11.92
C VAL A 72 1.04 -5.96 13.04
N LEU A 73 1.02 -4.75 13.59
CA LEU A 73 1.87 -4.40 14.71
C LEU A 73 1.26 -4.91 16.01
N ASN A 74 2.08 -5.56 16.84
CA ASN A 74 1.66 -6.01 18.16
C ASN A 74 1.53 -4.85 19.14
N SER A 75 2.30 -3.80 18.93
CA SER A 75 2.23 -2.57 19.72
C SER A 75 2.71 -1.39 18.89
N GLY A 76 2.30 -0.19 19.29
CA GLY A 76 2.67 1.02 18.55
C GLY A 76 1.88 1.19 17.26
N ARG A 77 2.33 2.13 16.45
CA ARG A 77 1.69 2.50 15.18
C ARG A 77 2.75 2.75 14.12
N PHE A 78 2.36 2.59 12.86
CA PHE A 78 3.20 3.06 11.75
C PHE A 78 3.32 4.57 11.79
N ASP A 79 4.52 5.07 11.53
CA ASP A 79 4.81 6.51 11.51
C ASP A 79 4.42 7.11 10.17
N ILE A 80 3.13 7.28 9.97
CA ILE A 80 2.55 7.80 8.72
C ILE A 80 1.34 8.67 9.05
N GLU A 81 1.19 9.79 8.35
CA GLU A 81 -0.02 10.60 8.40
C GLU A 81 -0.99 10.13 7.33
N LEU A 82 -2.20 9.79 7.77
CA LEU A 82 -3.32 9.50 6.88
C LEU A 82 -4.22 10.73 6.83
N ASP A 83 -4.64 11.10 5.63
CA ASP A 83 -5.39 12.32 5.43
C ASP A 83 -6.41 12.09 4.31
N GLU A 84 -7.69 12.06 4.68
CA GLU A 84 -8.78 11.88 3.73
C GLU A 84 -8.76 12.98 2.68
N GLY A 85 -9.04 12.60 1.43
CA GLY A 85 -9.05 13.52 0.31
C GLY A 85 -7.69 13.87 -0.27
N LYS A 86 -6.60 13.36 0.30
CA LYS A 86 -5.27 13.55 -0.27
C LYS A 86 -5.00 12.54 -1.37
N ILE A 87 -4.31 12.99 -2.41
CA ILE A 87 -3.93 12.12 -3.51
C ILE A 87 -2.85 11.12 -3.06
N PRO A 88 -2.85 9.91 -3.60
CA PRO A 88 -1.79 8.95 -3.34
C PRO A 88 -0.44 9.47 -3.81
N LEU A 89 0.62 9.09 -3.11
CA LEU A 89 1.98 9.47 -3.43
C LEU A 89 2.79 8.26 -3.86
N SER A 90 3.67 8.46 -4.82
CA SER A 90 4.55 7.42 -5.35
C SER A 90 5.92 7.51 -4.70
N TYR A 91 6.43 6.38 -4.26
CA TYR A 91 7.71 6.30 -3.56
C TYR A 91 8.59 5.20 -4.14
N THR A 92 9.89 5.37 -4.00
CA THR A 92 10.85 4.27 -4.14
C THR A 92 10.89 3.48 -2.83
N ARG A 93 11.49 2.29 -2.87
CA ARG A 93 11.69 1.48 -1.67
C ARG A 93 12.47 2.25 -0.59
N SER A 94 13.57 2.89 -0.97
CA SER A 94 14.39 3.65 -0.02
C SER A 94 13.62 4.78 0.64
N GLU A 95 12.85 5.52 -0.15
CA GLU A 95 12.04 6.62 0.38
C GLU A 95 11.01 6.13 1.39
N LEU A 96 10.37 4.99 1.13
CA LEU A 96 9.40 4.40 2.06
C LEU A 96 10.06 3.85 3.31
N GLU A 97 11.22 3.23 3.18
CA GLU A 97 11.98 2.75 4.35
C GLU A 97 12.31 3.91 5.29
N ASP A 98 12.75 5.03 4.74
CA ASP A 98 13.05 6.23 5.52
C ASP A 98 11.79 6.83 6.14
N LEU A 99 10.72 6.97 5.36
CA LEU A 99 9.47 7.57 5.81
C LEU A 99 8.83 6.78 6.94
N LEU A 100 8.78 5.46 6.81
CA LEU A 100 8.11 4.58 7.75
C LEU A 100 9.04 4.04 8.83
N ARG A 101 10.34 4.27 8.69
CA ARG A 101 11.38 3.74 9.60
C ARG A 101 11.27 2.23 9.76
N LEU A 102 11.05 1.55 8.64
CA LEU A 102 10.90 0.09 8.63
C LEU A 102 12.27 -0.59 8.72
N ASP A 103 12.37 -1.55 9.64
CA ASP A 103 13.46 -2.51 9.68
C ASP A 103 13.12 -3.66 8.75
N THR A 104 13.88 -3.81 7.71
CA THR A 104 13.68 -4.91 6.74
C THR A 104 14.75 -5.96 6.84
#